data_12bd97c3eeb7b33b9d464306755e5186
#
_entry.id   12bd97c3eeb7b33b9d464306755e5186
#
_cell.length_a   1.000
_cell.length_b   1.000
_cell.length_c   1.000
_cell.angle_alpha   90.00
_cell.angle_beta   90.00
_cell.angle_gamma   90.00
#
_symmetry.space_group_name_H-M   'P 1'
#
loop_
_entity.id
_entity.type
_entity.pdbx_description
1 polymer ?
#
loop_
_entity_poly.entity_id
_entity_poly.type
_entity_poly.pdbx_seq_one_letter_code
_entity_poly.pdbx_strand_id
1 'polypeptide(L)'
;MIRNKVDKTRLCEVMKKVGLDPYSRKHVAKYSLGMRQRLAIAQAIMEDREILILDEPMNGLDNQGVKEMRQIFLELKNKGKTILLASHNREDIEILCDEVYEMDGGVITRENKE
;
A
#
# COMPACT_ATOMS: atom_id res chain seq x y z
N MET A 1 -4.44 -12.55 -5.21
CA MET A 1 -5.27 -12.96 -6.36
C MET A 1 -6.73 -12.58 -6.13
N ILE A 2 -7.35 -12.05 -7.14
CA ILE A 2 -8.78 -11.69 -7.09
C ILE A 2 -9.58 -12.94 -7.43
N ARG A 3 -10.45 -13.39 -6.53
CA ARG A 3 -11.16 -14.66 -6.67
C ARG A 3 -12.57 -14.55 -7.26
N ASN A 4 -13.20 -13.40 -7.10
CA ASN A 4 -14.57 -13.18 -7.53
C ASN A 4 -14.60 -12.57 -8.92
N LYS A 5 -15.78 -12.57 -9.52
CA LYS A 5 -15.99 -11.88 -10.79
C LYS A 5 -15.55 -10.44 -10.67
N VAL A 6 -14.63 -10.04 -11.54
CA VAL A 6 -14.01 -8.72 -11.50
C VAL A 6 -14.69 -7.79 -12.50
N ASP A 7 -15.04 -6.59 -12.03
CA ASP A 7 -15.42 -5.50 -12.91
C ASP A 7 -14.15 -4.97 -13.60
N LYS A 8 -14.05 -5.19 -14.90
CA LYS A 8 -12.88 -4.78 -15.69
C LYS A 8 -12.65 -3.26 -15.64
N THR A 9 -13.71 -2.48 -15.62
CA THR A 9 -13.61 -1.03 -15.55
C THR A 9 -12.96 -0.62 -14.23
N ARG A 10 -13.43 -1.17 -13.12
CA ARG A 10 -12.86 -0.90 -11.80
C ARG A 10 -11.40 -1.37 -11.71
N LEU A 11 -11.12 -2.56 -12.25
CA LEU A 11 -9.75 -3.07 -12.26
C LEU A 11 -8.80 -2.12 -12.99
N CYS A 12 -9.19 -1.65 -14.17
CA CYS A 12 -8.38 -0.69 -14.94
C CYS A 12 -8.18 0.62 -14.18
N GLU A 13 -9.23 1.13 -13.55
CA GLU A 13 -9.15 2.35 -12.74
C GLU A 13 -8.16 2.20 -11.58
N VAL A 14 -8.27 1.10 -10.85
CA VAL A 14 -7.38 0.84 -9.71
C VAL A 14 -5.94 0.66 -10.14
N MET A 15 -5.69 -0.09 -11.22
CA MET A 15 -4.34 -0.28 -11.74
C MET A 15 -3.71 1.05 -12.16
N LYS A 16 -4.45 1.90 -12.83
CA LYS A 16 -3.98 3.25 -13.19
C LYS A 16 -3.69 4.09 -11.94
N LYS A 17 -4.55 3.99 -10.95
CA LYS A 17 -4.39 4.73 -9.68
C LYS A 17 -3.07 4.37 -8.99
N VAL A 18 -2.67 3.11 -9.02
CA VAL A 18 -1.41 2.67 -8.43
C VAL A 18 -0.22 2.79 -9.38
N GLY A 19 -0.41 3.34 -10.57
CA GLY A 19 0.66 3.59 -11.53
C GLY A 19 1.05 2.39 -12.38
N LEU A 20 0.14 1.44 -12.56
CA LEU A 20 0.34 0.29 -13.44
C LEU A 20 -0.45 0.45 -14.74
N ASP A 21 0.09 -0.09 -15.83
CA ASP A 21 -0.60 -0.14 -17.11
C ASP A 21 -1.51 -1.37 -17.14
N PRO A 22 -2.85 -1.18 -17.17
CA PRO A 22 -3.77 -2.31 -17.18
C PRO A 22 -3.74 -3.12 -18.49
N TYR A 23 -3.13 -2.57 -19.54
CA TYR A 23 -3.04 -3.21 -20.84
C TYR A 23 -1.68 -3.85 -21.12
N SER A 24 -0.79 -3.82 -20.15
CA SER A 24 0.53 -4.43 -20.28
C SER A 24 0.40 -5.95 -20.44
N ARG A 25 1.18 -6.49 -21.38
CA ARG A 25 1.28 -7.94 -21.60
C ARG A 25 2.41 -8.58 -20.81
N LYS A 26 3.09 -7.79 -19.99
CA LYS A 26 4.18 -8.28 -19.16
C LYS A 26 3.65 -9.19 -18.06
N HIS A 27 4.22 -10.37 -17.93
CA HIS A 27 3.86 -11.29 -16.87
C HIS A 27 4.30 -10.77 -15.51
N VAL A 28 3.50 -11.03 -14.46
CA VAL A 28 3.81 -10.60 -13.09
C VAL A 28 5.20 -11.11 -12.64
N ALA A 29 5.60 -12.31 -13.09
CA ALA A 29 6.92 -12.85 -12.76
C ALA A 29 8.07 -11.96 -13.26
N LYS A 30 7.83 -11.10 -14.23
CA LYS A 30 8.81 -10.16 -14.77
C LYS A 30 8.66 -8.74 -14.23
N TYR A 31 7.73 -8.53 -13.31
CA TYR A 31 7.57 -7.24 -12.68
C TYR A 31 8.77 -6.94 -11.77
N SER A 32 9.19 -5.68 -11.74
CA SER A 32 10.14 -5.20 -10.74
C SER A 32 9.53 -5.28 -9.34
N LEU A 33 10.36 -5.14 -8.31
CA LEU A 33 9.85 -5.07 -6.93
C LEU A 33 8.83 -3.95 -6.78
N GLY A 34 9.11 -2.76 -7.30
CA GLY A 34 8.18 -1.63 -7.25
C GLY A 34 6.85 -1.92 -7.95
N MET A 35 6.88 -2.59 -9.10
CA MET A 35 5.66 -2.99 -9.80
C MET A 35 4.85 -4.00 -8.99
N ARG A 36 5.51 -4.96 -8.34
CA ARG A 36 4.85 -5.93 -7.46
C ARG A 36 4.23 -5.26 -6.25
N GLN A 37 4.91 -4.27 -5.67
CA GLN A 37 4.36 -3.49 -4.56
C GLN A 37 3.10 -2.74 -4.98
N ARG A 38 3.14 -2.11 -6.13
CA ARG A 38 1.97 -1.42 -6.70
C ARG A 38 0.81 -2.38 -6.94
N LEU A 39 1.10 -3.57 -7.46
CA LEU A 39 0.07 -4.59 -7.70
C LEU A 39 -0.56 -5.08 -6.40
N ALA A 40 0.23 -5.28 -5.35
CA ALA A 40 -0.27 -5.68 -4.04
C ALA A 40 -1.22 -4.63 -3.46
N ILE A 41 -0.89 -3.36 -3.62
CA ILE A 41 -1.74 -2.26 -3.17
C ILE A 41 -3.03 -2.21 -3.99
N ALA A 42 -2.94 -2.41 -5.31
CA ALA A 42 -4.12 -2.50 -6.17
C ALA A 42 -5.06 -3.62 -5.72
N GLN A 43 -4.52 -4.79 -5.40
CA GLN A 43 -5.30 -5.90 -4.90
C GLN A 43 -6.02 -5.55 -3.59
N ALA A 44 -5.31 -4.93 -2.66
CA ALA A 44 -5.90 -4.51 -1.39
C ALA A 44 -7.06 -3.52 -1.59
N ILE A 45 -6.92 -2.60 -2.52
CA ILE A 45 -7.98 -1.64 -2.88
C ILE A 45 -9.17 -2.36 -3.51
N MET A 46 -8.92 -3.30 -4.42
CA MET A 46 -9.97 -4.07 -5.09
C MET A 46 -10.80 -4.92 -4.13
N GLU A 47 -10.17 -5.48 -3.11
CA GLU A 47 -10.86 -6.26 -2.08
C GLU A 47 -11.73 -5.38 -1.17
N ASP A 48 -11.49 -4.09 -1.16
CA ASP A 48 -12.25 -3.08 -0.39
C ASP A 48 -12.48 -3.46 1.07
N ARG A 49 -11.46 -4.00 1.72
CA ARG A 49 -11.54 -4.38 3.11
C ARG A 49 -11.36 -3.18 4.01
N GLU A 50 -11.95 -3.25 5.20
CA GLU A 50 -11.84 -2.17 6.19
C GLU A 50 -10.45 -2.10 6.82
N ILE A 51 -9.77 -3.23 6.93
CA ILE A 51 -8.44 -3.33 7.53
C ILE A 51 -7.45 -3.78 6.47
N LEU A 52 -6.40 -3.01 6.30
CA LEU A 52 -5.31 -3.28 5.37
C LEU A 52 -4.02 -3.46 6.18
N ILE A 53 -3.30 -4.54 5.89
CA ILE A 53 -2.02 -4.82 6.53
C ILE A 53 -0.94 -4.75 5.46
N LEU A 54 -0.02 -3.82 5.62
CA LEU A 54 1.01 -3.53 4.63
C LEU A 54 2.39 -3.64 5.29
N ASP A 55 3.25 -4.48 4.73
CA ASP A 55 4.60 -4.71 5.21
C ASP A 55 5.60 -4.10 4.23
N GLU A 56 6.31 -3.07 4.68
CA GLU A 56 7.28 -2.31 3.88
C GLU A 56 6.77 -1.99 2.47
N PRO A 57 5.59 -1.37 2.33
CA PRO A 57 4.95 -1.22 1.01
C PRO A 57 5.68 -0.25 0.08
N MET A 58 6.59 0.56 0.60
CA MET A 58 7.35 1.54 -0.18
C MET A 58 8.65 0.97 -0.76
N ASN A 59 9.02 -0.26 -0.38
CA ASN A 59 10.25 -0.86 -0.89
C ASN A 59 10.23 -0.99 -2.41
N GLY A 60 11.35 -0.62 -3.03
CA GLY A 60 11.50 -0.70 -4.49
C GLY A 60 10.86 0.44 -5.27
N LEU A 61 10.25 1.40 -4.59
CA LEU A 61 9.67 2.57 -5.23
C LEU A 61 10.68 3.72 -5.27
N ASP A 62 10.65 4.50 -6.37
CA ASP A 62 11.38 5.75 -6.45
C ASP A 62 10.66 6.84 -5.64
N ASN A 63 11.27 8.04 -5.59
CA ASN A 63 10.70 9.15 -4.81
C ASN A 63 9.29 9.52 -5.25
N GLN A 64 9.04 9.50 -6.55
CA GLN A 64 7.71 9.81 -7.08
C GLN A 64 6.70 8.73 -6.71
N GLY A 65 7.09 7.46 -6.80
CA GLY A 65 6.24 6.34 -6.40
C GLY A 65 5.89 6.37 -4.92
N VAL A 66 6.85 6.74 -4.07
CA VAL A 66 6.61 6.90 -2.62
C VAL A 66 5.55 7.98 -2.36
N LYS A 67 5.66 9.13 -3.02
CA LYS A 67 4.68 10.20 -2.89
C LYS A 67 3.30 9.78 -3.33
N GLU A 68 3.21 9.08 -4.44
CA GLU A 68 1.94 8.56 -4.96
C GLU A 68 1.29 7.58 -3.99
N MET A 69 2.07 6.66 -3.42
CA MET A 69 1.56 5.69 -2.47
C MET A 69 1.12 6.33 -1.15
N ARG A 70 1.89 7.30 -0.63
CA ARG A 70 1.49 8.07 0.55
C ARG A 70 0.12 8.71 0.34
N GLN A 71 -0.09 9.30 -0.83
CA GLN A 71 -1.38 9.94 -1.15
C GLN A 71 -2.51 8.93 -1.16
N ILE A 72 -2.30 7.75 -1.73
CA ILE A 72 -3.30 6.67 -1.75
C ILE A 72 -3.65 6.23 -0.33
N PHE A 73 -2.65 6.04 0.52
CA PHE A 73 -2.89 5.61 1.91
C PHE A 73 -3.66 6.66 2.71
N LEU A 74 -3.34 7.94 2.52
CA LEU A 74 -4.08 9.03 3.18
C LEU A 74 -5.53 9.09 2.70
N GLU A 75 -5.77 8.87 1.42
CA GLU A 75 -7.14 8.80 0.87
C GLU A 75 -7.93 7.63 1.46
N LEU A 76 -7.31 6.46 1.58
CA LEU A 76 -7.94 5.28 2.18
C LEU A 76 -8.29 5.53 3.64
N LYS A 77 -7.38 6.13 4.39
CA LYS A 77 -7.62 6.53 5.77
C LYS A 77 -8.81 7.48 5.88
N ASN A 78 -8.88 8.48 5.01
CA ASN A 78 -9.98 9.45 4.99
C ASN A 78 -11.33 8.82 4.65
N LYS A 79 -11.31 7.68 3.98
CA LYS A 79 -12.52 6.88 3.71
C LYS A 79 -12.91 5.96 4.86
N GLY A 80 -12.22 6.05 5.98
CA GLY A 80 -12.50 5.24 7.16
C GLY A 80 -11.79 3.90 7.21
N LYS A 81 -10.83 3.66 6.34
CA LYS A 81 -10.03 2.43 6.36
C LYS A 81 -9.02 2.48 7.50
N THR A 82 -8.77 1.32 8.10
CA THR A 82 -7.70 1.15 9.09
C THR A 82 -6.51 0.50 8.40
N ILE A 83 -5.35 1.12 8.52
CA ILE A 83 -4.13 0.62 7.89
C ILE A 83 -3.10 0.31 8.96
N LEU A 84 -2.68 -0.96 9.02
CA LEU A 84 -1.54 -1.38 9.82
C LEU A 84 -0.31 -1.39 8.93
N LEU A 85 0.62 -0.48 9.20
CA LEU A 85 1.81 -0.30 8.40
C LEU A 85 3.04 -0.74 9.18
N ALA A 86 3.75 -1.73 8.66
CA ALA A 86 5.06 -2.10 9.17
C ALA A 86 6.13 -1.43 8.31
N SER A 87 6.95 -0.57 8.90
CA SER A 87 7.96 0.19 8.18
C SER A 87 9.14 0.53 9.07
N HIS A 88 10.32 0.60 8.46
CA HIS A 88 11.55 1.12 9.09
C HIS A 88 11.82 2.57 8.67
N ASN A 89 11.02 3.13 7.77
CA ASN A 89 11.21 4.49 7.28
C ASN A 89 10.53 5.48 8.21
N ARG A 90 11.33 6.26 8.94
CA ARG A 90 10.84 7.23 9.93
C ARG A 90 9.95 8.30 9.30
N GLU A 91 10.28 8.75 8.11
CA GLU A 91 9.52 9.79 7.40
C GLU A 91 8.12 9.28 7.03
N ASP A 92 8.01 8.05 6.53
CA ASP A 92 6.71 7.45 6.23
C ASP A 92 5.86 7.32 7.50
N ILE A 93 6.48 6.91 8.60
CA ILE A 93 5.80 6.78 9.89
C ILE A 93 5.26 8.13 10.35
N GLU A 94 6.06 9.18 10.26
CA GLU A 94 5.65 10.52 10.67
C GLU A 94 4.52 11.09 9.83
N ILE A 95 4.57 10.86 8.52
CA ILE A 95 3.56 11.39 7.59
C ILE A 95 2.25 10.61 7.67
N LEU A 96 2.32 9.30 7.79
CA LEU A 96 1.15 8.42 7.59
C LEU A 96 0.48 7.98 8.87
N CYS A 97 1.22 7.80 9.95
CA CYS A 97 0.70 7.11 11.12
C CYS A 97 0.13 8.05 12.17
N ASP A 98 -1.05 7.70 12.69
CA ASP A 98 -1.65 8.39 13.82
C ASP A 98 -1.10 7.85 15.14
N GLU A 99 -0.87 6.54 15.20
CA GLU A 99 -0.33 5.84 16.36
C GLU A 99 0.88 5.03 15.93
N VAL A 100 1.93 5.05 16.73
CA VAL A 100 3.18 4.35 16.43
C VAL A 100 3.54 3.41 17.58
N TYR A 101 3.88 2.18 17.20
CA TYR A 101 4.34 1.15 18.13
C TYR A 101 5.70 0.65 17.67
N GLU A 102 6.60 0.50 18.61
CA GLU A 102 7.90 -0.12 18.35
C GLU A 102 7.87 -1.56 18.83
N MET A 103 8.38 -2.48 18.01
CA MET A 103 8.52 -3.88 18.37
C MET A 103 9.99 -4.23 18.46
N ASP A 104 10.41 -4.68 19.61
CA ASP A 104 11.79 -5.09 19.86
C ASP A 104 11.81 -6.32 20.76
N GLY A 105 12.48 -7.39 20.29
CA GLY A 105 12.58 -8.64 21.05
C GLY A 105 11.23 -9.24 21.45
N GLY A 106 10.19 -9.06 20.64
CA GLY A 106 8.85 -9.55 20.93
C GLY A 106 8.05 -8.64 21.86
N VAL A 107 8.59 -7.50 22.26
CA VAL A 107 7.91 -6.53 23.14
C VAL A 107 7.42 -5.36 22.30
N ILE A 108 6.16 -5.02 22.46
CA ILE A 108 5.52 -3.90 21.77
C ILE A 108 5.42 -2.73 22.73
N THR A 109 5.95 -1.59 22.31
CA THR A 109 5.91 -0.35 23.11
C THR A 109 5.30 0.77 22.27
N ARG A 110 4.33 1.47 22.83
CA ARG A 110 3.72 2.61 22.17
C ARG A 110 4.66 3.81 22.23
N GLU A 111 4.94 4.42 21.08
CA GLU A 111 5.69 5.66 21.00
C GLU A 111 4.74 6.85 21.06
N ASN A 112 5.20 7.92 21.74
CA ASN A 112 4.51 9.19 21.69
C ASN A 112 4.90 9.90 20.40
N LYS A 113 3.92 10.17 19.56
CA LYS A 113 4.12 10.92 18.33
C LYS A 113 3.93 12.41 18.63
N GLU A 114 4.99 13.17 18.39
CA GLU A 114 4.95 14.63 18.54
C GLU A 114 4.64 15.31 17.23
#